data_799978d9c283df190250def50d962bc4
#
_entry.id   799978d9c283df190250def50d962bc4
#
_cell.length_a   1.000
_cell.length_b   1.000
_cell.length_c   1.000
_cell.angle_alpha   90.00
_cell.angle_beta   90.00
_cell.angle_gamma   90.00
#
_symmetry.space_group_name_H-M   'P 1'
#
loop_
_entity.id
_entity.type
_entity.pdbx_description
1 polymer ?
#
loop_
_entity_poly.entity_id
_entity_poly.type
_entity_poly.pdbx_seq_one_letter_code
_entity_poly.pdbx_strand_id
1 'polypeptide(L)'
;TKILGKRTLQDLKDGKVTLPLIMAVNSTSKNNFKKTESIIKQRKFDRKSLDFLYNLIINEDSLNKTKKEAERFAKKALTNIKALDSSIYKTALEFLLKGNLTRIT
;
A
#
# COMPACT_ATOMS: atom_id res chain seq x y z
N THR A 1 9.53 -1.27 1.85
CA THR A 1 10.76 -0.86 2.51
C THR A 1 10.56 0.36 3.41
N LYS A 2 11.62 0.85 3.99
CA LYS A 2 11.57 2.03 4.89
C LYS A 2 11.00 3.27 4.19
N ILE A 3 11.35 3.49 2.94
CA ILE A 3 10.87 4.64 2.18
C ILE A 3 9.35 4.56 1.97
N LEU A 4 8.86 3.40 1.61
CA LEU A 4 7.42 3.19 1.41
C LEU A 4 6.65 3.32 2.73
N GLY A 5 7.22 2.82 3.84
CA GLY A 5 6.62 2.98 5.16
C GLY A 5 6.52 4.45 5.58
N LYS A 6 7.57 5.23 5.34
CA LYS A 6 7.56 6.67 5.64
C LYS A 6 6.54 7.43 4.79
N ARG A 7 6.41 7.07 3.51
CA ARG A 7 5.39 7.65 2.63
C ARG A 7 3.99 7.35 3.12
N THR A 8 3.75 6.12 3.55
CA THR A 8 2.46 5.71 4.10
C THR A 8 2.06 6.58 5.29
N LEU A 9 2.99 6.86 6.20
CA LEU A 9 2.73 7.70 7.36
C LEU A 9 2.55 9.17 6.97
N GLN A 10 3.29 9.67 6.00
CA GLN A 10 3.11 11.02 5.49
C GLN A 10 1.73 11.17 4.85
N ASP A 11 1.30 10.20 4.06
CA ASP A 11 -0.03 10.19 3.45
C ASP A 11 -1.12 10.20 4.53
N LEU A 12 -0.91 9.47 5.63
CA LEU A 12 -1.85 9.44 6.73
C LEU A 12 -2.00 10.81 7.39
N LYS A 13 -0.90 11.54 7.58
CA LYS A 13 -0.93 12.91 8.09
C LYS A 13 -1.72 13.83 7.16
N ASP A 14 -1.64 13.58 5.86
CA ASP A 14 -2.35 14.35 4.84
C ASP A 14 -3.81 13.90 4.66
N GLY A 15 -4.27 12.97 5.49
CA GLY A 15 -5.65 12.50 5.48
C GLY A 15 -5.91 11.33 4.54
N LYS A 16 -4.86 10.66 4.06
CA LYS A 16 -4.99 9.54 3.12
C LYS A 16 -4.61 8.24 3.79
N VAL A 17 -5.49 7.25 3.74
CA VAL A 17 -5.21 5.90 4.21
C VAL A 17 -4.78 5.05 3.01
N THR A 18 -3.58 4.50 3.08
CA THR A 18 -3.01 3.74 1.97
C THR A 18 -3.00 2.24 2.28
N LEU A 19 -2.77 1.43 1.23
CA LEU A 19 -2.87 -0.02 1.32
C LEU A 19 -1.92 -0.66 2.36
N PRO A 20 -0.66 -0.22 2.55
CA PRO A 20 0.20 -0.81 3.58
C PRO A 20 -0.40 -0.72 4.99
N LEU A 21 -1.03 0.39 5.32
CA LEU A 21 -1.67 0.55 6.63
C LEU A 21 -2.92 -0.33 6.74
N ILE A 22 -3.73 -0.40 5.69
CA ILE A 22 -4.91 -1.25 5.66
C ILE A 22 -4.52 -2.72 5.86
N MET A 23 -3.47 -3.18 5.17
CA MET A 23 -2.95 -4.53 5.29
C MET A 23 -2.46 -4.83 6.71
N ALA A 24 -1.74 -3.89 7.33
CA ALA A 24 -1.26 -4.05 8.69
C ALA A 24 -2.42 -4.17 9.68
N VAL A 25 -3.42 -3.32 9.55
CA VAL A 25 -4.59 -3.30 10.43
C VAL A 25 -5.39 -4.59 10.31
N ASN A 26 -5.52 -5.13 9.11
CA ASN A 26 -6.28 -6.35 8.87
C ASN A 26 -5.57 -7.60 9.41
N SER A 27 -4.25 -7.55 9.60
CA SER A 27 -3.44 -8.69 10.02
C SER A 27 -3.09 -8.68 11.50
N THR A 28 -3.35 -7.60 12.20
CA THR A 28 -2.89 -7.39 13.57
C THR A 28 -3.92 -7.85 14.62
N SER A 29 -3.53 -7.81 15.89
CA SER A 29 -4.40 -8.16 17.00
C SER A 29 -5.53 -7.14 17.19
N LYS A 30 -6.59 -7.54 17.91
CA LYS A 30 -7.70 -6.66 18.26
C LYS A 30 -7.24 -5.42 19.02
N ASN A 31 -6.29 -5.58 19.93
CA ASN A 31 -5.78 -4.47 20.74
C ASN A 31 -5.06 -3.45 19.89
N ASN A 32 -4.21 -3.91 18.94
CA ASN A 32 -3.51 -3.04 18.03
C ASN A 32 -4.47 -2.37 17.05
N PHE A 33 -5.49 -3.08 16.61
CA PHE A 33 -6.54 -2.51 15.76
C PHE A 33 -7.23 -1.33 16.47
N LYS A 34 -7.66 -1.52 17.70
CA LYS A 34 -8.33 -0.48 18.48
C LYS A 34 -7.44 0.73 18.73
N LYS A 35 -6.17 0.49 19.01
CA LYS A 35 -5.19 1.56 19.20
C LYS A 35 -4.98 2.37 17.92
N THR A 36 -4.86 1.69 16.79
CA THR A 36 -4.74 2.33 15.48
C THR A 36 -5.99 3.15 15.15
N GLU A 37 -7.16 2.58 15.37
CA GLU A 37 -8.44 3.27 15.15
C GLU A 37 -8.53 4.54 15.97
N SER A 38 -8.13 4.49 17.25
CA SER A 38 -8.13 5.65 18.14
C SER A 38 -7.18 6.73 17.64
N ILE A 39 -5.97 6.37 17.21
CA ILE A 39 -5.00 7.33 16.67
C ILE A 39 -5.57 8.04 15.45
N ILE A 40 -6.17 7.29 14.54
CA ILE A 40 -6.71 7.85 13.29
C ILE A 40 -7.91 8.74 13.56
N LYS A 41 -8.84 8.30 14.39
CA LYS A 41 -10.04 9.08 14.72
C LYS A 41 -9.72 10.39 15.41
N GLN A 42 -8.77 10.37 16.34
CA GLN A 42 -8.35 11.57 17.08
C GLN A 42 -7.34 12.41 16.31
N ARG A 43 -6.83 11.92 15.18
CA ARG A 43 -5.79 12.56 14.39
C ARG A 43 -4.57 12.92 15.24
N LYS A 44 -4.25 12.07 16.21
CA LYS A 44 -3.14 12.29 17.13
C LYS A 44 -1.85 11.68 16.56
N PHE A 45 -1.23 12.41 15.65
CA PHE A 45 -0.03 11.96 14.95
C PHE A 45 1.24 12.50 15.61
N ASP A 46 1.36 12.29 16.91
CA ASP A 46 2.60 12.59 17.63
C ASP A 46 3.65 11.52 17.34
N ARG A 47 4.87 11.74 17.81
CA ARG A 47 5.99 10.85 17.53
C ARG A 47 5.71 9.41 18.04
N LYS A 48 5.14 9.27 19.21
CA LYS A 48 4.79 7.96 19.79
C LYS A 48 3.80 7.21 18.92
N SER A 49 2.75 7.90 18.51
CA SER A 49 1.71 7.31 17.67
C SER A 49 2.25 6.91 16.30
N LEU A 50 3.07 7.76 15.68
CA LEU A 50 3.69 7.45 14.38
C LEU A 50 4.67 6.29 14.48
N ASP A 51 5.45 6.21 15.56
CA ASP A 51 6.36 5.09 15.78
C ASP A 51 5.57 3.78 15.95
N PHE A 52 4.47 3.82 16.66
CA PHE A 52 3.59 2.65 16.80
C PHE A 52 3.07 2.18 15.45
N LEU A 53 2.55 3.09 14.63
CA LEU A 53 2.03 2.76 13.30
C LEU A 53 3.13 2.26 12.38
N TYR A 54 4.31 2.87 12.41
CA TYR A 54 5.44 2.43 11.61
C TYR A 54 5.86 1.00 11.97
N ASN A 55 6.00 0.73 13.26
CA ASN A 55 6.36 -0.61 13.73
C ASN A 55 5.27 -1.63 13.37
N LEU A 56 4.01 -1.25 13.42
CA LEU A 56 2.91 -2.11 13.03
C LEU A 56 3.03 -2.52 11.55
N ILE A 57 3.30 -1.56 10.68
CA ILE A 57 3.46 -1.81 9.24
C ILE A 57 4.62 -2.76 8.99
N ILE A 58 5.74 -2.55 9.65
CA ILE A 58 6.94 -3.38 9.49
C ILE A 58 6.73 -4.77 10.07
N ASN A 59 6.19 -4.88 11.29
CA ASN A 59 6.02 -6.16 11.99
C ASN A 59 4.98 -7.06 11.33
N GLU A 60 3.94 -6.49 10.74
CA GLU A 60 2.90 -7.26 10.03
C GLU A 60 3.29 -7.59 8.59
N ASP A 61 4.52 -7.24 8.18
CA ASP A 61 5.01 -7.46 6.82
C ASP A 61 4.09 -6.87 5.74
N SER A 62 3.41 -5.79 6.08
CA SER A 62 2.38 -5.21 5.22
C SER A 62 2.94 -4.58 3.96
N LEU A 63 4.19 -4.15 3.95
CA LEU A 63 4.83 -3.62 2.75
C LEU A 63 5.02 -4.71 1.70
N ASN A 64 5.46 -5.90 2.12
CA ASN A 64 5.58 -7.05 1.21
C ASN A 64 4.23 -7.54 0.74
N LYS A 65 3.23 -7.59 1.64
CA LYS A 65 1.86 -7.96 1.27
C LYS A 65 1.28 -6.99 0.25
N THR A 66 1.50 -5.68 0.44
CA THR A 66 1.07 -4.65 -0.51
C THR A 66 1.72 -4.84 -1.88
N LYS A 67 3.03 -5.08 -1.90
CA LYS A 67 3.78 -5.33 -3.14
C LYS A 67 3.23 -6.54 -3.88
N LYS A 68 3.02 -7.66 -3.19
CA LYS A 68 2.47 -8.88 -3.78
C LYS A 68 1.08 -8.66 -4.35
N GLU A 69 0.23 -7.94 -3.64
CA GLU A 69 -1.12 -7.62 -4.09
C GLU A 69 -1.10 -6.74 -5.33
N ALA A 70 -0.26 -5.71 -5.34
CA ALA A 70 -0.09 -4.84 -6.50
C ALA A 70 0.42 -5.61 -7.73
N GLU A 71 1.39 -6.52 -7.53
CA GLU A 71 1.89 -7.38 -8.60
C GLU A 71 0.79 -8.30 -9.15
N ARG A 72 -0.04 -8.85 -8.27
CA ARG A 72 -1.16 -9.72 -8.66
C ARG A 72 -2.16 -8.97 -9.53
N PHE A 73 -2.56 -7.77 -9.12
CA PHE A 73 -3.48 -6.94 -9.90
C PHE A 73 -2.89 -6.52 -11.24
N ALA A 74 -1.61 -6.14 -11.27
CA ALA A 74 -0.94 -5.74 -12.50
C ALA A 74 -0.82 -6.91 -13.50
N LYS A 75 -0.50 -8.12 -13.01
CA LYS A 75 -0.46 -9.32 -13.86
C LYS A 75 -1.81 -9.64 -14.44
N LYS A 76 -2.88 -9.52 -13.65
CA LYS A 76 -4.24 -9.74 -14.11
C LYS A 76 -4.64 -8.72 -15.17
N ALA A 77 -4.29 -7.45 -14.96
CA ALA A 77 -4.55 -6.40 -15.94
C ALA A 77 -3.80 -6.64 -17.24
N LEU A 78 -2.52 -7.04 -17.17
CA LEU A 78 -1.73 -7.35 -18.36
C LEU A 78 -2.34 -8.51 -19.14
N THR A 79 -2.82 -9.56 -18.46
CA THR A 79 -3.49 -10.68 -19.11
C THR A 79 -4.73 -10.22 -19.86
N ASN A 80 -5.54 -9.36 -19.25
CA ASN A 80 -6.72 -8.81 -19.88
C ASN A 80 -6.39 -7.93 -21.09
N ILE A 81 -5.33 -7.14 -21.01
CA ILE A 81 -4.88 -6.27 -22.11
C ILE A 81 -4.35 -7.08 -23.27
N LYS A 82 -3.66 -8.18 -23.02
CA LYS A 82 -3.13 -9.06 -24.07
C LYS A 82 -4.23 -9.71 -24.92
N ALA A 83 -5.45 -9.79 -24.39
CA ALA A 83 -6.59 -10.28 -25.14
C ALA A 83 -7.13 -9.25 -26.13
N LEU A 84 -6.71 -7.99 -26.05
CA LEU A 84 -7.09 -6.93 -26.98
C LEU A 84 -6.30 -7.04 -28.27
N ASP A 85 -6.89 -6.51 -29.37
CA ASP A 85 -6.20 -6.41 -30.64
C ASP A 85 -4.96 -5.51 -30.51
N SER A 86 -3.92 -5.83 -31.29
CA SER A 86 -2.70 -5.02 -31.30
C SER A 86 -3.01 -3.58 -31.72
N SER A 87 -2.57 -2.63 -30.90
CA SER A 87 -2.77 -1.22 -31.16
C SER A 87 -1.77 -0.40 -30.36
N ILE A 88 -1.67 0.88 -30.71
CA ILE A 88 -0.83 1.82 -29.95
C ILE A 88 -1.36 1.98 -28.52
N TYR A 89 -2.67 1.91 -28.34
CA TYR A 89 -3.28 2.01 -27.01
C TYR A 89 -2.94 0.84 -26.13
N LYS A 90 -2.95 -0.39 -26.68
CA LYS A 90 -2.53 -1.59 -25.96
C LYS A 90 -1.08 -1.47 -25.51
N THR A 91 -0.19 -1.05 -26.38
CA THR A 91 1.23 -0.87 -26.08
C THR A 91 1.42 0.18 -24.98
N ALA A 92 0.68 1.30 -25.04
CA ALA A 92 0.75 2.35 -24.04
C ALA A 92 0.27 1.85 -22.67
N LEU A 93 -0.82 1.10 -22.62
CA LEU A 93 -1.34 0.52 -21.37
C LEU A 93 -0.37 -0.48 -20.77
N GLU A 94 0.23 -1.35 -21.56
CA GLU A 94 1.24 -2.30 -21.07
C GLU A 94 2.45 -1.56 -20.49
N PHE A 95 2.90 -0.51 -21.16
CA PHE A 95 4.02 0.31 -20.68
C PHE A 95 3.71 0.94 -19.32
N LEU A 96 2.52 1.53 -19.17
CA LEU A 96 2.10 2.15 -17.91
C LEU A 96 2.03 1.14 -16.76
N LEU A 97 1.49 -0.04 -17.01
CA LEU A 97 1.37 -1.07 -15.99
C LEU A 97 2.74 -1.58 -15.54
N LYS A 98 3.64 -1.82 -16.48
CA LYS A 98 5.01 -2.23 -16.19
C LYS A 98 5.78 -1.16 -15.42
N GLY A 99 5.57 0.11 -15.77
CA GLY A 99 6.14 1.23 -15.04
C GLY A 99 5.66 1.30 -13.60
N ASN A 100 4.37 1.09 -13.37
CA ASN A 100 3.82 1.07 -12.03
C ASN A 100 4.35 -0.08 -11.18
N LEU A 101 4.55 -1.26 -11.76
CA LEU A 101 5.18 -2.38 -11.07
C LEU A 101 6.60 -2.04 -10.62
N THR A 102 7.37 -1.40 -11.47
CA THR A 102 8.75 -0.99 -11.17
C THR A 102 8.78 0.00 -10.00
N ARG A 103 7.80 0.88 -9.89
CA ARG A 103 7.72 1.84 -8.78
C ARG A 103 7.53 1.18 -7.42
N ILE A 104 6.88 0.03 -7.37
CA ILE A 104 6.57 -0.67 -6.12
C ILE A 104 7.77 -1.49 -5.65
N THR A 105 8.61 -1.91 -6.55
CA THR A 105 9.83 -2.66 -6.23
C THR A 105 10.99 -1.74 -5.88
#